data_6edb917474849f689369c7025e7c6c0c
#
_entry.id   6edb917474849f689369c7025e7c6c0c
#
_cell.length_a   1.000
_cell.length_b   1.000
_cell.length_c   1.000
_cell.angle_alpha   90.00
_cell.angle_beta   90.00
_cell.angle_gamma   90.00
#
_symmetry.space_group_name_H-M   'P 1'
#
loop_
_entity.id
_entity.type
_entity.pdbx_description
1 polymer ?
#
loop_
_entity_poly.entity_id
_entity_poly.type
_entity_poly.pdbx_seq_one_letter_code
_entity_poly.pdbx_strand_id
1 'polypeptide(L)'
;YGVPGYPSQQDDLLGRPTPGTHWLPERWQTRFHEEYARRIVSDPAFWGEWVNAMFDFGTARGANDRYACGMVTLDRRQKKDIYYLYRTLWNRREPTLYIAERRWRVRPSAEQRIKVYSSGEDPVLLVNGDSVALTKYAEGQFRADCKLLPGENRIEARCGELRDSVALRVGTALKARDFEALRKTKGLRSKD
;
A
#
# COMPACT_ATOMS: atom_id res chain seq x y z
N TYR A 1 -2.13 -9.89 5.82
CA TYR A 1 -1.54 -8.58 5.53
C TYR A 1 -0.68 -8.68 4.28
N GLY A 2 -0.77 -7.78 3.35
CA GLY A 2 -0.29 -7.71 1.99
C GLY A 2 0.89 -8.57 1.53
N VAL A 3 0.71 -9.30 0.46
CA VAL A 3 1.78 -9.99 -0.25
C VAL A 3 2.12 -9.16 -1.50
N PRO A 4 3.29 -8.49 -1.56
CA PRO A 4 3.70 -7.73 -2.73
C PRO A 4 3.77 -8.60 -3.99
N GLY A 5 3.31 -8.06 -5.11
CA GLY A 5 3.22 -8.79 -6.36
C GLY A 5 2.06 -9.79 -6.41
N TYR A 6 1.39 -10.02 -5.31
CA TYR A 6 0.09 -10.63 -5.28
C TYR A 6 -0.96 -9.58 -5.52
N PRO A 7 -2.01 -9.90 -6.27
CA PRO A 7 -2.83 -8.86 -6.84
C PRO A 7 -3.58 -8.07 -5.77
N SER A 8 -2.87 -7.16 -5.12
CA SER A 8 -3.45 -6.03 -4.39
C SER A 8 -4.39 -5.24 -5.30
N GLN A 9 -4.18 -5.33 -6.61
CA GLN A 9 -5.12 -4.84 -7.62
C GLN A 9 -6.51 -5.47 -7.55
N GLN A 10 -6.70 -6.50 -6.74
CA GLN A 10 -7.99 -7.18 -6.57
C GLN A 10 -8.65 -6.91 -5.21
N ASP A 11 -8.07 -6.05 -4.39
CA ASP A 11 -8.64 -5.70 -3.09
C ASP A 11 -10.10 -5.24 -3.19
N ASP A 12 -10.39 -4.46 -4.23
CA ASP A 12 -11.75 -3.93 -4.44
C ASP A 12 -12.73 -5.01 -4.93
N LEU A 13 -12.24 -6.06 -5.58
CA LEU A 13 -13.06 -7.17 -6.07
C LEU A 13 -13.31 -8.22 -4.99
N LEU A 14 -12.32 -8.48 -4.14
CA LEU A 14 -12.36 -9.55 -3.15
C LEU A 14 -12.64 -9.04 -1.73
N GLY A 15 -12.69 -7.72 -1.54
CA GLY A 15 -13.00 -7.12 -0.26
C GLY A 15 -11.94 -7.36 0.81
N ARG A 16 -12.37 -7.57 2.04
CA ARG A 16 -11.49 -7.80 3.18
C ARG A 16 -10.85 -9.19 3.13
N PRO A 17 -9.61 -9.33 3.64
CA PRO A 17 -9.04 -10.66 3.82
C PRO A 17 -9.95 -11.49 4.74
N THR A 18 -10.18 -12.73 4.34
CA THR A 18 -10.98 -13.66 5.14
C THR A 18 -10.03 -14.43 6.05
N PRO A 19 -10.31 -14.55 7.35
CA PRO A 19 -9.51 -15.36 8.26
C PRO A 19 -9.32 -16.79 7.72
N GLY A 20 -8.09 -17.30 7.79
CA GLY A 20 -7.74 -18.63 7.31
C GLY A 20 -7.53 -18.75 5.80
N THR A 21 -7.69 -17.68 5.03
CA THR A 21 -7.37 -17.67 3.60
C THR A 21 -5.94 -17.18 3.35
N HIS A 22 -5.40 -17.53 2.17
CA HIS A 22 -4.08 -17.02 1.72
C HIS A 22 -4.18 -15.64 1.04
N TRP A 23 -5.36 -15.03 1.02
CA TRP A 23 -5.58 -13.70 0.48
C TRP A 23 -5.22 -12.66 1.52
N LEU A 24 -4.06 -12.03 1.34
CA LEU A 24 -3.49 -11.03 2.25
C LEU A 24 -3.10 -9.79 1.45
N PRO A 25 -4.05 -8.95 1.04
CA PRO A 25 -3.77 -7.82 0.17
C PRO A 25 -2.94 -6.76 0.90
N GLU A 26 -1.88 -6.28 0.23
CA GLU A 26 -1.02 -5.24 0.80
C GLU A 26 -1.78 -3.96 1.10
N ARG A 27 -2.74 -3.60 0.25
CA ARG A 27 -3.59 -2.42 0.44
C ARG A 27 -4.38 -2.47 1.75
N TRP A 28 -4.83 -3.65 2.16
CA TRP A 28 -5.50 -3.82 3.45
C TRP A 28 -4.54 -3.60 4.63
N GLN A 29 -3.33 -4.12 4.55
CA GLN A 29 -2.28 -3.86 5.52
C GLN A 29 -1.99 -2.36 5.62
N THR A 30 -1.79 -1.70 4.48
CA THR A 30 -1.55 -0.27 4.38
C THR A 30 -2.64 0.52 5.10
N ARG A 31 -3.90 0.26 4.77
CA ARG A 31 -5.06 0.92 5.39
C ARG A 31 -5.14 0.69 6.90
N PHE A 32 -4.87 -0.52 7.35
CA PHE A 32 -4.85 -0.84 8.77
C PHE A 32 -3.80 -0.02 9.52
N HIS A 33 -2.57 0.00 9.00
CA HIS A 33 -1.47 0.73 9.64
C HIS A 33 -1.63 2.25 9.56
N GLU A 34 -2.18 2.79 8.49
CA GLU A 34 -2.52 4.21 8.37
C GLU A 34 -3.45 4.65 9.51
N GLU A 35 -4.53 3.91 9.72
CA GLU A 35 -5.50 4.22 10.76
C GLU A 35 -4.93 4.00 12.17
N TYR A 36 -4.14 2.95 12.36
CA TYR A 36 -3.49 2.65 13.62
C TYR A 36 -2.48 3.72 14.01
N ALA A 37 -1.57 4.08 13.10
CA ALA A 37 -0.59 5.13 13.32
C ALA A 37 -1.26 6.49 13.61
N ARG A 38 -2.34 6.82 12.89
CA ARG A 38 -3.10 8.05 13.13
C ARG A 38 -3.63 8.13 14.55
N ARG A 39 -4.18 7.04 15.08
CA ARG A 39 -4.71 7.00 16.46
C ARG A 39 -3.61 7.13 17.50
N ILE A 40 -2.52 6.40 17.32
CA ILE A 40 -1.40 6.43 18.29
C ILE A 40 -0.74 7.80 18.33
N VAL A 41 -0.46 8.40 17.17
CA VAL A 41 0.18 9.73 17.12
C VAL A 41 -0.72 10.84 17.72
N SER A 42 -2.05 10.69 17.60
CA SER A 42 -2.99 11.69 18.11
C SER A 42 -3.37 11.55 19.57
N ASP A 43 -3.04 10.43 20.21
CA ASP A 43 -3.44 10.15 21.60
C ASP A 43 -2.23 10.23 22.54
N PRO A 44 -2.15 11.22 23.42
CA PRO A 44 -1.02 11.40 24.36
C PRO A 44 -0.90 10.29 25.41
N ALA A 45 -1.87 9.41 25.54
CA ALA A 45 -1.78 8.24 26.42
C ALA A 45 -0.79 7.18 25.88
N PHE A 46 -0.49 7.21 24.58
CA PHE A 46 0.51 6.32 24.00
C PHE A 46 1.90 6.98 24.02
N TRP A 47 2.85 6.32 24.65
CA TRP A 47 4.25 6.75 24.70
C TRP A 47 5.08 6.16 23.55
N GLY A 48 4.55 5.18 22.82
CA GLY A 48 5.22 4.56 21.67
C GLY A 48 4.44 3.37 21.12
N GLU A 49 4.97 2.83 20.04
CA GLU A 49 4.41 1.65 19.36
C GLU A 49 5.51 0.73 18.85
N TRP A 50 5.19 -0.54 18.69
CA TRP A 50 6.01 -1.54 18.04
C TRP A 50 5.24 -2.19 16.91
N VAL A 51 5.87 -2.28 15.74
CA VAL A 51 5.28 -2.98 14.60
C VAL A 51 5.83 -4.40 14.53
N ASN A 52 4.96 -5.36 14.63
CA ASN A 52 5.28 -6.76 14.37
C ASN A 52 4.89 -7.11 12.92
N ALA A 53 5.85 -7.25 11.99
CA ALA A 53 7.26 -7.31 12.21
C ALA A 53 8.01 -6.52 11.11
N MET A 54 9.33 -6.41 11.21
CA MET A 54 10.13 -5.80 10.14
C MET A 54 10.02 -6.61 8.84
N PHE A 55 9.99 -7.93 8.93
CA PHE A 55 9.94 -8.83 7.78
C PHE A 55 8.74 -9.78 7.84
N ASP A 56 8.23 -10.15 6.66
CA ASP A 56 7.37 -11.31 6.56
C ASP A 56 8.13 -12.56 7.03
N PHE A 57 7.42 -13.51 7.63
CA PHE A 57 8.04 -14.73 8.13
C PHE A 57 7.16 -15.94 7.91
N GLY A 58 7.79 -17.12 7.84
CA GLY A 58 7.10 -18.40 7.82
C GLY A 58 6.77 -18.90 9.22
N THR A 59 5.84 -19.84 9.31
CA THR A 59 5.52 -20.55 10.55
C THR A 59 5.78 -22.03 10.41
N ALA A 60 5.97 -22.71 11.56
CA ALA A 60 6.20 -24.15 11.60
C ALA A 60 4.95 -25.00 11.28
N ARG A 61 3.78 -24.39 11.06
CA ARG A 61 2.50 -25.08 10.87
C ARG A 61 2.25 -25.59 9.44
N GLY A 62 3.22 -25.47 8.55
CA GLY A 62 3.13 -26.00 7.18
C GLY A 62 3.88 -25.13 6.16
N ALA A 63 4.29 -25.74 5.04
CA ALA A 63 5.09 -25.07 4.01
C ALA A 63 4.44 -23.82 3.38
N ASN A 64 3.16 -23.59 3.64
CA ASN A 64 2.37 -22.48 3.10
C ASN A 64 1.94 -21.43 4.15
N ASP A 65 2.22 -21.66 5.43
CA ASP A 65 1.85 -20.70 6.46
C ASP A 65 2.86 -19.56 6.51
N ARG A 66 2.51 -18.47 5.84
CA ARG A 66 3.29 -17.23 5.82
C ARG A 66 2.53 -16.13 6.55
N TYR A 67 3.20 -15.50 7.48
CA TYR A 67 2.72 -14.23 8.03
C TYR A 67 3.23 -13.09 7.16
N ALA A 68 2.36 -12.50 6.37
CA ALA A 68 2.65 -11.35 5.52
C ALA A 68 2.40 -10.02 6.26
N CYS A 69 2.70 -9.96 7.56
CA CYS A 69 2.52 -8.77 8.39
C CYS A 69 3.76 -7.85 8.40
N GLY A 70 4.87 -8.29 7.81
CA GLY A 70 6.11 -7.53 7.79
C GLY A 70 6.03 -6.25 6.96
N MET A 71 6.91 -5.30 7.27
CA MET A 71 7.12 -4.09 6.46
C MET A 71 7.90 -4.39 5.18
N VAL A 72 8.66 -5.47 5.16
CA VAL A 72 9.49 -5.95 4.06
C VAL A 72 9.14 -7.39 3.77
N THR A 73 9.18 -7.78 2.49
CA THR A 73 8.87 -9.14 2.07
C THR A 73 9.79 -10.20 2.67
N LEU A 74 9.32 -11.45 2.68
CA LEU A 74 10.07 -12.60 3.18
C LEU A 74 11.47 -12.74 2.53
N ASP A 75 11.57 -12.48 1.23
CA ASP A 75 12.82 -12.52 0.46
C ASP A 75 13.72 -11.28 0.65
N ARG A 76 13.31 -10.33 1.49
CA ARG A 76 14.01 -9.06 1.78
C ARG A 76 14.11 -8.08 0.60
N ARG A 77 13.50 -8.36 -0.53
CA ARG A 77 13.71 -7.58 -1.77
C ARG A 77 12.79 -6.37 -1.88
N GLN A 78 11.61 -6.42 -1.28
CA GLN A 78 10.62 -5.36 -1.45
C GLN A 78 10.20 -4.74 -0.12
N LYS A 79 10.32 -3.44 -0.02
CA LYS A 79 9.75 -2.63 1.05
C LYS A 79 8.28 -2.36 0.69
N LYS A 80 7.38 -2.66 1.61
CA LYS A 80 5.94 -2.44 1.44
C LYS A 80 5.56 -0.99 1.73
N ASP A 81 4.33 -0.60 1.44
CA ASP A 81 3.84 0.76 1.69
C ASP A 81 4.00 1.17 3.16
N ILE A 82 3.72 0.24 4.09
CA ILE A 82 3.85 0.52 5.52
C ILE A 82 5.31 0.78 5.96
N TYR A 83 6.31 0.26 5.25
CA TYR A 83 7.71 0.62 5.51
C TYR A 83 7.92 2.12 5.31
N TYR A 84 7.37 2.67 4.23
CA TYR A 84 7.49 4.10 3.92
C TYR A 84 6.62 4.96 4.82
N LEU A 85 5.44 4.47 5.24
CA LEU A 85 4.63 5.12 6.25
C LEU A 85 5.43 5.33 7.54
N TYR A 86 5.96 4.26 8.11
CA TYR A 86 6.72 4.35 9.36
C TYR A 86 8.06 5.06 9.20
N ARG A 87 8.72 4.95 8.05
CA ARG A 87 9.89 5.76 7.74
C ARG A 87 9.55 7.25 7.75
N THR A 88 8.42 7.64 7.21
CA THR A 88 7.94 9.02 7.22
C THR A 88 7.71 9.53 8.65
N LEU A 89 7.14 8.71 9.51
CA LEU A 89 6.80 9.09 10.88
C LEU A 89 8.00 9.07 11.83
N TRP A 90 8.92 8.11 11.67
CA TRP A 90 9.97 7.85 12.66
C TRP A 90 11.36 8.30 12.23
N ASN A 91 11.68 8.30 10.93
CA ASN A 91 13.01 8.66 10.47
C ASN A 91 13.13 10.16 10.20
N ARG A 92 13.65 10.89 11.17
CA ARG A 92 13.87 12.34 11.06
C ARG A 92 15.19 12.70 10.36
N ARG A 93 16.08 11.74 10.10
CA ARG A 93 17.39 11.98 9.49
C ARG A 93 17.32 12.00 7.97
N GLU A 94 16.49 11.15 7.41
CA GLU A 94 16.35 10.99 5.97
C GLU A 94 14.92 11.31 5.55
N PRO A 95 14.69 12.41 4.86
CA PRO A 95 13.35 12.80 4.44
C PRO A 95 12.76 11.75 3.50
N THR A 96 11.46 11.57 3.58
CA THR A 96 10.71 10.60 2.81
C THR A 96 9.62 11.28 2.00
N LEU A 97 9.52 10.89 0.73
CA LEU A 97 8.37 11.17 -0.14
C LEU A 97 8.03 9.89 -0.88
N TYR A 98 6.79 9.44 -0.81
CA TYR A 98 6.41 8.15 -1.37
C TYR A 98 4.93 8.12 -1.76
N ILE A 99 4.65 7.71 -3.00
CA ILE A 99 3.29 7.45 -3.49
C ILE A 99 2.93 6.02 -3.12
N ALA A 100 1.95 5.86 -2.23
CA ALA A 100 1.51 4.55 -1.75
C ALA A 100 0.62 3.80 -2.76
N GLU A 101 0.35 2.53 -2.49
CA GLU A 101 -0.45 1.62 -3.33
C GLU A 101 0.11 1.46 -4.75
N ARG A 102 1.40 1.72 -4.96
CA ARG A 102 2.07 1.70 -6.26
C ARG A 102 2.13 0.33 -6.93
N ARG A 103 2.05 -0.76 -6.16
CA ARG A 103 2.04 -2.12 -6.71
C ARG A 103 0.68 -2.53 -7.24
N TRP A 104 -0.37 -1.85 -6.85
CA TRP A 104 -1.68 -1.95 -7.46
C TRP A 104 -1.75 -1.11 -8.74
N ARG A 105 -1.06 -1.56 -9.76
CA ARG A 105 -0.84 -0.79 -11.00
C ARG A 105 -2.08 -0.65 -11.87
N VAL A 106 -2.94 -1.67 -11.89
CA VAL A 106 -4.16 -1.66 -12.69
C VAL A 106 -5.34 -1.28 -11.81
N ARG A 107 -5.94 -0.14 -12.11
CA ARG A 107 -7.08 0.41 -11.40
C ARG A 107 -8.38 0.07 -12.12
N PRO A 108 -9.40 -0.48 -11.44
CA PRO A 108 -10.64 -0.91 -12.09
C PRO A 108 -11.55 0.26 -12.48
N SER A 109 -11.34 1.44 -11.90
CA SER A 109 -12.13 2.64 -12.16
C SER A 109 -11.25 3.86 -12.37
N ALA A 110 -11.80 4.87 -13.02
CA ALA A 110 -11.13 6.15 -13.22
C ALA A 110 -11.05 6.96 -11.91
N GLU A 111 -12.09 6.91 -11.10
CA GLU A 111 -12.12 7.60 -9.80
C GLU A 111 -11.16 6.93 -8.83
N GLN A 112 -10.12 7.64 -8.43
CA GLN A 112 -9.06 7.12 -7.59
C GLN A 112 -8.76 8.07 -6.42
N ARG A 113 -8.38 7.46 -5.31
CA ARG A 113 -7.73 8.15 -4.20
C ARG A 113 -6.25 7.84 -4.24
N ILE A 114 -5.43 8.85 -4.51
CA ILE A 114 -3.97 8.74 -4.46
C ILE A 114 -3.51 9.13 -3.06
N LYS A 115 -2.61 8.33 -2.50
CA LYS A 115 -2.06 8.53 -1.16
C LYS A 115 -0.58 8.85 -1.28
N VAL A 116 -0.12 9.84 -0.54
CA VAL A 116 1.28 10.26 -0.49
C VAL A 116 1.73 10.30 0.97
N TYR A 117 2.87 9.67 1.24
CA TYR A 117 3.57 9.83 2.52
C TYR A 117 4.69 10.84 2.33
N SER A 118 4.74 11.86 3.17
CA SER A 118 5.75 12.91 3.12
C SER A 118 6.15 13.34 4.52
N SER A 119 7.46 13.40 4.75
CA SER A 119 8.02 14.04 5.95
C SER A 119 8.07 15.57 5.86
N GLY A 120 7.85 16.13 4.66
CA GLY A 120 7.68 17.57 4.43
C GLY A 120 6.21 17.98 4.45
N GLU A 121 5.95 19.24 4.78
CA GLU A 121 4.60 19.74 5.07
C GLU A 121 3.76 19.98 3.81
N ASP A 122 4.38 20.38 2.69
CA ASP A 122 3.67 20.83 1.49
C ASP A 122 4.03 19.99 0.26
N PRO A 123 3.69 18.68 0.24
CA PRO A 123 3.88 17.88 -0.96
C PRO A 123 2.90 18.32 -2.05
N VAL A 124 3.37 18.32 -3.30
CA VAL A 124 2.58 18.59 -4.50
C VAL A 124 2.37 17.29 -5.24
N LEU A 125 1.15 17.04 -5.69
CA LEU A 125 0.81 15.89 -6.55
C LEU A 125 0.52 16.38 -7.97
N LEU A 126 1.10 15.70 -8.93
CA LEU A 126 0.82 15.89 -10.36
C LEU A 126 0.24 14.60 -10.94
N VAL A 127 -0.84 14.71 -11.68
CA VAL A 127 -1.46 13.62 -12.43
C VAL A 127 -1.42 13.98 -13.91
N ASN A 128 -0.65 13.25 -14.69
CA ASN A 128 -0.41 13.52 -16.11
C ASN A 128 0.10 14.95 -16.39
N GLY A 129 0.81 15.54 -15.43
CA GLY A 129 1.34 16.91 -15.51
C GLY A 129 0.45 17.97 -14.83
N ASP A 130 -0.81 17.69 -14.61
CA ASP A 130 -1.73 18.62 -13.96
C ASP A 130 -1.63 18.53 -12.44
N SER A 131 -1.62 19.68 -11.78
CA SER A 131 -1.56 19.75 -10.31
C SER A 131 -2.90 19.35 -9.70
N VAL A 132 -2.85 18.46 -8.71
CA VAL A 132 -4.00 17.99 -7.94
C VAL A 132 -3.81 18.34 -6.47
N ALA A 133 -4.82 18.94 -5.86
CA ALA A 133 -4.77 19.34 -4.47
C ALA A 133 -4.66 18.13 -3.53
N LEU A 134 -3.61 18.12 -2.70
CA LEU A 134 -3.43 17.15 -1.62
C LEU A 134 -4.03 17.69 -0.33
N THR A 135 -4.71 16.83 0.41
CA THR A 135 -5.21 17.13 1.75
C THR A 135 -4.42 16.33 2.78
N LYS A 136 -3.82 17.00 3.75
CA LYS A 136 -3.24 16.34 4.93
C LYS A 136 -4.39 15.78 5.77
N TYR A 137 -4.40 14.49 6.03
CA TYR A 137 -5.44 13.85 6.84
C TYR A 137 -4.90 13.22 8.13
N ALA A 138 -3.59 13.04 8.21
CA ALA A 138 -2.88 12.65 9.41
C ALA A 138 -1.40 13.08 9.29
N GLU A 139 -0.63 12.94 10.35
CA GLU A 139 0.79 13.25 10.34
C GLU A 139 1.52 12.42 9.27
N GLY A 140 2.28 13.10 8.41
CA GLY A 140 3.01 12.47 7.30
C GLY A 140 2.15 11.83 6.21
N GLN A 141 0.82 11.98 6.26
CA GLN A 141 -0.11 11.28 5.38
C GLN A 141 -1.00 12.28 4.63
N PHE A 142 -0.92 12.23 3.31
CA PHE A 142 -1.67 13.10 2.40
C PHE A 142 -2.47 12.26 1.41
N ARG A 143 -3.60 12.81 0.94
CA ARG A 143 -4.46 12.15 -0.04
C ARG A 143 -5.07 13.14 -1.01
N ALA A 144 -5.33 12.69 -2.21
CA ALA A 144 -6.09 13.42 -3.22
C ALA A 144 -7.09 12.48 -3.89
N ASP A 145 -8.32 12.92 -4.04
CA ASP A 145 -9.29 12.26 -4.91
C ASP A 145 -9.15 12.86 -6.31
N CYS A 146 -8.93 12.02 -7.32
CA CYS A 146 -8.71 12.45 -8.70
C CYS A 146 -9.33 11.48 -9.69
N LYS A 147 -9.53 11.94 -10.91
CA LYS A 147 -10.00 11.15 -12.02
C LYS A 147 -8.86 10.87 -12.99
N LEU A 148 -8.51 9.60 -13.14
CA LEU A 148 -7.50 9.13 -14.07
C LEU A 148 -8.10 8.97 -15.48
N LEU A 149 -7.27 9.10 -16.49
CA LEU A 149 -7.64 8.82 -17.88
C LEU A 149 -7.69 7.30 -18.13
N PRO A 150 -8.48 6.84 -19.10
CA PRO A 150 -8.38 5.46 -19.58
C PRO A 150 -6.95 5.15 -20.06
N GLY A 151 -6.43 3.97 -19.72
CA GLY A 151 -5.05 3.60 -20.05
C GLY A 151 -4.03 4.09 -19.02
N GLU A 152 -2.82 4.39 -19.46
CA GLU A 152 -1.72 4.77 -18.58
C GLU A 152 -1.83 6.20 -18.08
N ASN A 153 -1.48 6.38 -16.82
CA ASN A 153 -1.41 7.67 -16.14
C ASN A 153 -0.10 7.77 -15.38
N ARG A 154 0.57 8.90 -15.50
CA ARG A 154 1.76 9.23 -14.73
C ARG A 154 1.39 10.03 -13.51
N ILE A 155 1.73 9.51 -12.34
CA ILE A 155 1.51 10.15 -11.06
C ILE A 155 2.88 10.57 -10.52
N GLU A 156 3.03 11.84 -10.17
CA GLU A 156 4.26 12.36 -9.60
C GLU A 156 3.97 13.08 -8.29
N ALA A 157 4.85 12.91 -7.31
CA ALA A 157 4.85 13.69 -6.08
C ALA A 157 6.15 14.47 -5.96
N ARG A 158 6.08 15.69 -5.42
CA ARG A 158 7.22 16.58 -5.19
C ARG A 158 7.11 17.22 -3.81
N CYS A 159 8.24 17.33 -3.11
CA CYS A 159 8.31 18.05 -1.83
C CYS A 159 9.74 18.54 -1.62
N GLY A 160 9.98 19.83 -1.75
CA GLY A 160 11.34 20.39 -1.83
C GLY A 160 12.13 19.72 -2.97
N GLU A 161 13.27 19.14 -2.66
CA GLU A 161 14.12 18.44 -3.61
C GLU A 161 13.67 16.97 -3.86
N LEU A 162 12.77 16.45 -3.02
CA LEU A 162 12.30 15.09 -3.16
C LEU A 162 11.35 14.94 -4.34
N ARG A 163 11.50 13.84 -5.05
CA ARG A 163 10.66 13.44 -6.18
C ARG A 163 10.33 11.96 -6.08
N ASP A 164 9.09 11.63 -6.37
CA ASP A 164 8.65 10.25 -6.52
C ASP A 164 7.65 10.14 -7.66
N SER A 165 7.63 9.01 -8.34
CA SER A 165 6.71 8.80 -9.46
C SER A 165 6.28 7.35 -9.60
N VAL A 166 5.07 7.16 -10.15
CA VAL A 166 4.52 5.84 -10.49
C VAL A 166 3.63 5.93 -11.72
N ALA A 167 3.64 4.88 -12.53
CA ALA A 167 2.68 4.70 -13.61
C ALA A 167 1.52 3.82 -13.13
N LEU A 168 0.29 4.32 -13.28
CA LEU A 168 -0.95 3.60 -12.99
C LEU A 168 -1.77 3.48 -14.28
N ARG A 169 -2.43 2.35 -14.45
CA ARG A 169 -3.27 2.09 -15.61
C ARG A 169 -4.72 1.91 -15.20
N VAL A 170 -5.61 2.70 -15.79
CA VAL A 170 -7.06 2.44 -15.70
C VAL A 170 -7.44 1.43 -16.77
N GLY A 171 -8.06 0.33 -16.37
CA GLY A 171 -8.45 -0.73 -17.30
C GLY A 171 -9.17 -1.86 -16.58
N THR A 172 -9.45 -2.91 -17.32
CA THR A 172 -10.11 -4.09 -16.75
C THR A 172 -9.15 -4.79 -15.79
N ALA A 173 -9.44 -4.73 -14.50
CA ALA A 173 -8.78 -5.57 -13.52
C ALA A 173 -9.12 -7.04 -13.78
N LEU A 174 -8.26 -7.95 -13.34
CA LEU A 174 -8.54 -9.38 -13.38
C LEU A 174 -9.88 -9.64 -12.68
N LYS A 175 -10.76 -10.42 -13.30
CA LYS A 175 -12.01 -10.85 -12.67
C LYS A 175 -11.70 -11.81 -11.52
N ALA A 176 -12.58 -11.89 -10.53
CA ALA A 176 -12.41 -12.80 -9.40
C ALA A 176 -12.13 -14.25 -9.83
N ARG A 177 -12.81 -14.73 -10.89
CA ARG A 177 -12.57 -16.06 -11.49
C ARG A 177 -11.16 -16.23 -12.06
N ASP A 178 -10.59 -15.16 -12.64
CA ASP A 178 -9.26 -15.21 -13.24
C ASP A 178 -8.20 -15.22 -12.13
N PHE A 179 -8.52 -14.62 -11.01
CA PHE A 179 -7.70 -14.65 -9.81
C PHE A 179 -7.67 -16.05 -9.18
N GLU A 180 -8.79 -16.73 -9.07
CA GLU A 180 -8.85 -18.11 -8.58
C GLU A 180 -8.07 -19.07 -9.49
N ALA A 181 -8.11 -18.88 -10.80
CA ALA A 181 -7.29 -19.61 -11.76
C ALA A 181 -5.79 -19.35 -11.54
N LEU A 182 -5.39 -18.09 -11.36
CA LEU A 182 -4.01 -17.70 -11.03
C LEU A 182 -3.54 -18.28 -9.69
N ARG A 183 -4.43 -18.32 -8.71
CA ARG A 183 -4.16 -18.90 -7.38
C ARG A 183 -3.88 -20.40 -7.48
N LYS A 184 -4.66 -21.11 -8.27
CA LYS A 184 -4.48 -22.55 -8.53
C LYS A 184 -3.18 -22.85 -9.28
N THR A 185 -2.87 -22.09 -10.33
CA THR A 185 -1.66 -22.28 -11.12
C THR A 185 -0.36 -21.98 -10.36
N LYS A 186 -0.41 -21.09 -9.36
CA LYS A 186 0.73 -20.76 -8.51
C LYS A 186 0.84 -21.60 -7.23
N GLY A 187 0.09 -22.68 -7.11
CA GLY A 187 0.16 -23.61 -5.97
C GLY A 187 -0.36 -23.02 -4.64
N LEU A 188 -1.12 -21.94 -4.71
CA LEU A 188 -1.75 -21.36 -3.53
C LEU A 188 -3.05 -22.10 -3.26
N ARG A 189 -2.94 -23.14 -2.47
CA ARG A 189 -4.13 -23.90 -2.04
C ARG A 189 -4.94 -23.07 -1.05
N SER A 190 -6.29 -23.04 -1.22
CA SER A 190 -7.19 -22.74 -0.11
C SER A 190 -7.04 -23.89 0.90
N LYS A 191 -6.97 -23.60 2.18
CA LYS A 191 -7.37 -24.59 3.17
C LYS A 191 -8.89 -24.63 3.10
N ASP A 192 -9.43 -25.77 2.73
CA ASP A 192 -10.81 -26.13 3.02
C ASP A 192 -11.00 -26.19 4.53
#